data_946864a244b51e63bb26611f9f4c871e
#
_entry.id   946864a244b51e63bb26611f9f4c871e
#
_cell.length_a   1.000
_cell.length_b   1.000
_cell.length_c   1.000
_cell.angle_alpha   90.00
_cell.angle_beta   90.00
_cell.angle_gamma   90.00
#
_symmetry.space_group_name_H-M   'P 1'
#
loop_
_entity.id
_entity.type
_entity.pdbx_description
1 polymer ?
#
loop_
_entity_poly.entity_id
_entity_poly.type
_entity_poly.pdbx_seq_one_letter_code
_entity_poly.pdbx_strand_id
1 'polypeptide(L)' 'SLDPVTAKQVMDDFQRINRDMRITILINIHHVDLALQYATRVIGIRAGRVVYDGPAGEVDGAVLDAIYQDRKEATA' A
#
# COMPACT_ATOMS: atom_id res chain seq x y z
N SER A 1 6.64 -16.21 1.49
CA SER A 1 6.65 -14.78 1.77
C SER A 1 8.08 -14.25 1.85
N LEU A 2 8.26 -12.98 1.55
CA LEU A 2 9.57 -12.34 1.57
C LEU A 2 9.90 -11.88 2.99
N ASP A 3 11.17 -12.03 3.38
CA ASP A 3 11.62 -11.41 4.61
C ASP A 3 11.69 -9.88 4.45
N PRO A 4 11.78 -9.11 5.56
CA PRO A 4 11.74 -7.65 5.47
C PRO A 4 12.86 -7.05 4.63
N VAL A 5 14.06 -7.61 4.67
CA VAL A 5 15.18 -7.08 3.90
C VAL A 5 14.97 -7.30 2.40
N THR A 6 14.57 -8.51 2.04
CA THR A 6 14.31 -8.85 0.63
C THR A 6 13.13 -8.06 0.09
N ALA A 7 12.06 -7.90 0.88
CA ALA A 7 10.90 -7.12 0.47
C ALA A 7 11.30 -5.68 0.18
N LYS A 8 12.13 -5.08 1.01
CA LYS A 8 12.58 -3.71 0.80
C LYS A 8 13.42 -3.60 -0.47
N GLN A 9 14.29 -4.56 -0.74
CA GLN A 9 15.09 -4.56 -1.96
C GLN A 9 14.23 -4.64 -3.21
N VAL A 10 13.20 -5.48 -3.17
CA VAL A 10 12.26 -5.59 -4.30
C VAL A 10 11.54 -4.25 -4.52
N MET A 11 11.09 -3.61 -3.44
CA MET A 11 10.42 -2.32 -3.55
C MET A 11 11.35 -1.24 -4.09
N ASP A 12 12.62 -1.24 -3.66
CA ASP A 12 13.61 -0.30 -4.17
C ASP A 12 13.82 -0.50 -5.68
N ASP A 13 13.86 -1.75 -6.13
CA ASP A 13 14.01 -2.06 -7.54
C ASP A 13 12.80 -1.58 -8.35
N PHE A 14 11.59 -1.80 -7.86
CA PHE A 14 10.38 -1.31 -8.53
C PHE A 14 10.37 0.21 -8.62
N GLN A 15 10.78 0.88 -7.56
CA GLN A 15 10.82 2.34 -7.55
C GLN A 15 11.82 2.86 -8.60
N ARG A 16 12.98 2.22 -8.70
CA ARG A 16 13.98 2.59 -9.70
C ARG A 16 13.46 2.38 -11.12
N ILE A 17 12.82 1.25 -11.38
CA ILE A 17 12.25 0.96 -12.69
C ILE A 17 11.17 1.98 -13.05
N ASN A 18 10.31 2.28 -12.11
CA ASN A 18 9.26 3.27 -12.32
C ASN A 18 9.85 4.64 -12.68
N ARG A 19 10.87 5.06 -11.94
CA ARG A 19 11.49 6.36 -12.16
C ARG A 19 12.30 6.41 -13.46
N ASP A 20 13.13 5.40 -13.69
CA ASP A 20 14.09 5.44 -14.78
C ASP A 20 13.47 5.06 -16.13
N MET A 21 12.53 4.16 -16.12
CA MET A 21 11.87 3.68 -17.34
C MET A 21 10.48 4.26 -17.54
N ARG A 22 9.98 5.01 -16.57
CA ARG A 22 8.65 5.62 -16.60
C ARG A 22 7.53 4.61 -16.84
N ILE A 23 7.67 3.46 -16.22
CA ILE A 23 6.68 2.39 -16.28
C ILE A 23 5.83 2.48 -15.03
N THR A 24 4.50 2.52 -15.21
CA THR A 24 3.59 2.46 -14.09
C THR A 24 3.60 1.05 -13.50
N ILE A 25 3.75 0.97 -12.19
CA ILE A 25 3.81 -0.31 -11.49
C ILE A 25 2.69 -0.36 -10.46
N LEU A 26 1.86 -1.40 -10.55
CA LEU A 26 0.78 -1.65 -9.61
C LEU A 26 1.14 -2.85 -8.76
N ILE A 27 1.12 -2.69 -7.44
CA ILE A 27 1.52 -3.75 -6.53
C ILE A 27 0.43 -3.97 -5.49
N ASN A 28 0.04 -5.22 -5.32
CA ASN A 28 -0.84 -5.62 -4.23
C ASN A 28 0.03 -6.00 -3.04
N ILE A 29 -0.09 -5.27 -1.94
CA ILE A 29 0.80 -5.43 -0.81
C ILE A 29 0.02 -5.37 0.49
N HIS A 30 0.37 -6.25 1.43
CA HIS A 30 -0.28 -6.32 2.73
C HIS A 30 0.44 -5.51 3.81
N HIS A 31 1.70 -5.18 3.59
CA HIS A 31 2.47 -4.39 4.54
C HIS A 31 2.21 -2.90 4.32
N VAL A 32 1.38 -2.33 5.18
CA VAL A 32 0.99 -0.93 5.07
C VAL A 32 2.21 0.00 5.09
N ASP A 33 3.16 -0.28 5.97
CA ASP A 33 4.35 0.57 6.09
C ASP A 33 5.13 0.63 4.78
N LEU A 34 5.31 -0.50 4.11
CA LEU A 34 5.97 -0.53 2.82
C LEU A 34 5.17 0.20 1.75
N ALA A 35 3.86 0.00 1.76
CA ALA A 35 3.01 0.68 0.80
C ALA A 35 3.14 2.20 0.94
N LEU A 36 3.07 2.70 2.16
CA LEU A 36 3.15 4.14 2.41
C LEU A 36 4.53 4.71 2.14
N GLN A 37 5.57 3.90 2.32
CA GLN A 37 6.94 4.34 2.10
C GLN A 37 7.27 4.49 0.60
N TYR A 38 6.76 3.61 -0.24
CA TYR A 38 7.17 3.54 -1.63
C TYR A 38 6.13 4.03 -2.63
N ALA A 39 4.85 3.89 -2.33
CA ALA A 39 3.80 4.26 -3.27
C ALA A 39 3.63 5.77 -3.35
N THR A 40 3.32 6.25 -4.54
CA THR A 40 2.88 7.63 -4.72
C THR A 40 1.37 7.72 -4.60
N ARG A 41 0.67 6.67 -5.03
CA ARG A 41 -0.78 6.57 -4.98
C ARG A 41 -1.16 5.27 -4.30
N VAL A 42 -2.16 5.33 -3.45
CA VAL A 42 -2.66 4.17 -2.73
C VAL A 42 -4.12 3.95 -3.07
N ILE A 43 -4.47 2.70 -3.32
CA ILE A 43 -5.85 2.30 -3.54
C ILE A 43 -6.19 1.31 -2.43
N GLY A 44 -7.10 1.69 -1.55
CA GLY A 44 -7.55 0.84 -0.46
C GLY A 44 -8.82 0.12 -0.85
N ILE A 45 -8.83 -1.20 -0.68
CA ILE A 45 -9.96 -2.04 -1.05
C ILE A 45 -10.48 -2.76 0.18
N ARG A 46 -11.78 -2.74 0.36
CA ARG A 46 -12.46 -3.46 1.43
C ARG A 46 -13.74 -4.06 0.89
N ALA A 47 -13.91 -5.36 1.15
CA ALA A 47 -15.10 -6.08 0.72
C ALA A 47 -15.41 -5.89 -0.78
N GLY A 48 -14.37 -5.91 -1.61
CA GLY A 48 -14.51 -5.79 -3.05
C GLY A 48 -14.78 -4.39 -3.55
N ARG A 49 -14.70 -3.37 -2.68
CA ARG A 49 -14.96 -1.98 -3.05
C ARG A 49 -13.74 -1.11 -2.79
N VAL A 50 -13.55 -0.12 -3.63
CA VAL A 50 -12.54 0.90 -3.40
C VAL A 50 -13.08 1.86 -2.34
N VAL A 51 -12.41 1.92 -1.20
CA VAL A 51 -12.78 2.81 -0.09
C VAL A 51 -11.84 3.99 0.03
N TYR A 52 -10.70 3.93 -0.63
CA TYR A 52 -9.77 5.05 -0.71
C TYR A 52 -9.02 4.97 -2.03
N ASP A 53 -8.79 6.11 -2.66
CA ASP A 53 -7.98 6.25 -3.84
C ASP A 53 -7.38 7.66 -3.83
N GLY A 54 -6.09 7.73 -3.58
CA GLY A 54 -5.44 9.02 -3.52
C GLY A 54 -3.96 8.94 -3.16
N PRO A 55 -3.35 10.09 -2.90
CA PRO A 55 -1.92 10.14 -2.58
C PRO A 55 -1.59 9.36 -1.32
N ALA A 56 -0.41 8.72 -1.33
CA ALA A 56 0.05 8.00 -0.15
C ALA A 56 0.25 8.93 1.05
N GLY A 57 0.64 10.17 0.80
CA GLY A 57 0.88 11.14 1.87
C GLY A 57 -0.37 11.59 2.61
N GLU A 58 -1.56 11.30 2.08
CA GLU A 58 -2.82 11.65 2.72
C GLU A 58 -3.48 10.47 3.42
N VAL A 59 -2.83 9.32 3.44
CA VAL A 59 -3.33 8.16 4.17
C VAL A 59 -3.03 8.36 5.65
N ASP A 60 -4.08 8.49 6.44
CA ASP A 60 -3.99 8.68 7.89
C ASP A 60 -4.74 7.56 8.62
N GLY A 61 -4.88 7.71 9.93
CA GLY A 61 -5.57 6.71 10.75
C GLY A 61 -7.01 6.48 10.32
N ALA A 62 -7.71 7.54 9.93
CA ALA A 62 -9.10 7.42 9.49
C ALA A 62 -9.21 6.63 8.19
N VAL A 63 -8.29 6.84 7.26
CA VAL A 63 -8.24 6.08 6.01
C VAL A 63 -7.95 4.62 6.29
N LEU A 64 -6.97 4.34 7.15
CA LEU A 64 -6.64 2.96 7.51
C LEU A 64 -7.78 2.25 8.20
N ASP A 65 -8.49 2.95 9.08
CA ASP A 65 -9.67 2.40 9.73
C ASP A 65 -10.75 2.05 8.71
N ALA A 66 -10.95 2.88 7.71
CA ALA A 66 -11.93 2.60 6.65
C ALA A 66 -11.58 1.33 5.88
N ILE A 67 -10.29 1.11 5.62
CA ILE A 67 -9.83 -0.07 4.90
C ILE A 67 -9.95 -1.33 5.76
N TYR A 68 -9.64 -1.24 7.05
CA TYR A 68 -9.56 -2.39 7.96
C TYR A 68 -10.67 -2.43 9.00
N GLN A 69 -11.79 -1.80 8.73
CA GLN A 69 -12.89 -1.72 9.69
C GLN A 69 -13.39 -3.08 10.14
N ASP A 70 -13.50 -4.04 9.22
CA ASP A 70 -13.96 -5.39 9.57
C ASP A 70 -13.04 -6.06 10.57
N ARG A 71 -11.74 -5.87 10.39
CA ARG A 71 -10.75 -6.40 11.32
C ARG A 71 -10.90 -5.78 12.71
N LYS A 72 -11.17 -4.50 12.76
CA LYS A 72 -11.37 -3.79 14.03
C LYS A 72 -12.63 -4.28 14.74
N GLU A 73 -13.69 -4.49 14.00
CA GLU A 73 -14.94 -5.01 14.54
C GLU A 73 -14.77 -6.43 15.08
N ALA A 74 -13.97 -7.24 14.40
CA ALA A 74 -13.72 -8.61 14.83
C ALA A 74 -13.03 -8.69 16.18
N THR A 75 -12.28 -7.66 16.55
CA THR A 75 -11.56 -7.62 17.82
C THR A 75 -12.38 -7.02 18.95
N ALA A 76 -13.44 -6.39 18.62
CA ALA A 76 -14.31 -5.78 19.61
C ALA A 76 -15.27 -6.81 20.20
#